data_e8a16e7fab2b0e1f40d36cf7754ff6f5
#
_entry.id   e8a16e7fab2b0e1f40d36cf7754ff6f5
#
_cell.length_a   1.000
_cell.length_b   1.000
_cell.length_c   1.000
_cell.angle_alpha   90.00
_cell.angle_beta   90.00
_cell.angle_gamma   90.00
#
_symmetry.space_group_name_H-M   'P 1'
#
loop_
_entity.id
_entity.type
_entity.pdbx_description
1 polymer ?
#
loop_
_entity_poly.entity_id
_entity_poly.type
_entity_poly.pdbx_seq_one_letter_code
_entity_poly.pdbx_strand_id
1 'polypeptide(L)'
;MAMLVRIDQDIKDIQLAIANVVSRIDSIHLEYAQAIAIAVQQQILLAAFKFCTQKCPEAFLALSLTARQNLQEDLRHTIKSLSDQMQKTLEECDRDSRTNQENLDLLLSKSLNESMERLNQLLVNRQILNIATKDDQASQMSIRLSEIEFTDRQLMAYRGELRVLSARTLHLQTELEKKYQQKTIAEAELAWRAAWVE
;
A
#
# COMPACT_ATOMS: atom_id res chain seq x y z
N MET A 1 25.75 -38.15 -11.37
CA MET A 1 26.59 -36.99 -10.98
C MET A 1 26.24 -35.73 -11.80
N ALA A 2 26.38 -35.74 -13.13
CA ALA A 2 26.13 -34.52 -13.95
C ALA A 2 24.69 -33.94 -13.81
N MET A 3 23.67 -34.78 -13.65
CA MET A 3 22.27 -34.36 -13.48
C MET A 3 22.05 -33.61 -12.16
N LEU A 4 22.60 -34.09 -11.05
CA LEU A 4 22.49 -33.39 -9.76
C LEU A 4 23.19 -32.03 -9.77
N VAL A 5 24.38 -31.95 -10.36
CA VAL A 5 25.11 -30.67 -10.51
C VAL A 5 24.27 -29.62 -11.27
N ARG A 6 23.56 -30.07 -12.33
CA ARG A 6 22.67 -29.19 -13.09
C ARG A 6 21.46 -28.74 -12.28
N ILE A 7 20.84 -29.67 -11.52
CA ILE A 7 19.71 -29.30 -10.65
C ILE A 7 20.15 -28.31 -9.55
N ASP A 8 21.32 -28.52 -8.96
CA ASP A 8 21.86 -27.59 -7.96
C ASP A 8 22.16 -26.22 -8.55
N GLN A 9 22.60 -26.15 -9.80
CA GLN A 9 22.78 -24.86 -10.49
C GLN A 9 21.44 -24.19 -10.76
N ASP A 10 20.44 -24.92 -11.27
CA ASP A 10 19.07 -24.39 -11.50
C ASP A 10 18.48 -23.84 -10.18
N ILE A 11 18.66 -24.53 -9.05
CA ILE A 11 18.21 -24.08 -7.72
C ILE A 11 18.86 -22.74 -7.35
N LYS A 12 20.18 -22.61 -7.53
CA LYS A 12 20.90 -21.36 -7.23
C LYS A 12 20.43 -20.22 -8.12
N ASP A 13 20.23 -20.48 -9.40
CA ASP A 13 19.77 -19.46 -10.36
C ASP A 13 18.37 -18.97 -10.03
N ILE A 14 17.45 -19.87 -9.64
CA ILE A 14 16.11 -19.51 -9.19
C ILE A 14 16.16 -18.71 -7.87
N GLN A 15 16.99 -19.12 -6.91
CA GLN A 15 17.17 -18.38 -5.66
C GLN A 15 17.68 -16.95 -5.90
N LEU A 16 18.64 -16.79 -6.81
CA LEU A 16 19.15 -15.48 -7.20
C LEU A 16 18.04 -14.64 -7.88
N ALA A 17 17.26 -15.27 -8.75
CA ALA A 17 16.12 -14.58 -9.40
C ALA A 17 15.08 -14.12 -8.36
N ILE A 18 14.75 -14.93 -7.36
CA ILE A 18 13.87 -14.56 -6.25
C ILE A 18 14.45 -13.35 -5.49
N ALA A 19 15.73 -13.40 -5.12
CA ALA A 19 16.38 -12.31 -4.39
C ALA A 19 16.33 -10.98 -5.17
N ASN A 20 16.55 -11.03 -6.47
CA ASN A 20 16.47 -9.84 -7.35
C ASN A 20 15.04 -9.28 -7.43
N VAL A 21 14.04 -10.15 -7.55
CA VAL A 21 12.62 -9.72 -7.59
C VAL A 21 12.23 -9.11 -6.26
N VAL A 22 12.60 -9.72 -5.13
CA VAL A 22 12.31 -9.20 -3.79
C VAL A 22 12.97 -7.83 -3.58
N SER A 23 14.23 -7.67 -3.96
CA SER A 23 14.91 -6.35 -3.90
C SER A 23 14.18 -5.29 -4.73
N ARG A 24 13.66 -5.66 -5.90
CA ARG A 24 12.87 -4.73 -6.72
C ARG A 24 11.53 -4.39 -6.08
N ILE A 25 10.84 -5.36 -5.46
CA ILE A 25 9.61 -5.11 -4.70
C ILE A 25 9.88 -4.10 -3.58
N ASP A 26 10.95 -4.28 -2.80
CA ASP A 26 11.29 -3.36 -1.71
C ASP A 26 11.54 -1.93 -2.23
N SER A 27 12.25 -1.78 -3.36
CA SER A 27 12.48 -0.46 -3.97
C SER A 27 11.18 0.21 -4.43
N ILE A 28 10.35 -0.51 -5.19
CA ILE A 28 9.06 0.01 -5.70
C ILE A 28 8.10 0.33 -4.55
N HIS A 29 8.12 -0.49 -3.49
CA HIS A 29 7.27 -0.24 -2.33
C HIS A 29 7.60 1.09 -1.64
N LEU A 30 8.88 1.42 -1.49
CA LEU A 30 9.30 2.71 -0.93
C LEU A 30 8.89 3.89 -1.84
N GLU A 31 9.10 3.77 -3.15
CA GLU A 31 8.67 4.77 -4.12
C GLU A 31 7.13 4.96 -4.09
N TYR A 32 6.39 3.86 -4.00
CA TYR A 32 4.93 3.89 -3.86
C TYR A 32 4.49 4.55 -2.55
N ALA A 33 5.13 4.22 -1.42
CA ALA A 33 4.81 4.82 -0.12
C ALA A 33 4.96 6.35 -0.12
N GLN A 34 6.01 6.86 -0.75
CA GLN A 34 6.22 8.30 -0.92
C GLN A 34 5.16 8.93 -1.85
N ALA A 35 4.90 8.30 -2.99
CA ALA A 35 3.95 8.81 -3.96
C ALA A 35 2.52 8.84 -3.42
N ILE A 36 2.06 7.77 -2.73
CA ILE A 36 0.70 7.71 -2.17
C ILE A 36 0.52 8.75 -1.05
N ALA A 37 1.54 8.99 -0.22
CA ALA A 37 1.49 10.00 0.81
C ALA A 37 1.26 11.40 0.23
N ILE A 38 1.97 11.75 -0.85
CA ILE A 38 1.81 13.02 -1.56
C ILE A 38 0.41 13.11 -2.20
N ALA A 39 -0.04 12.06 -2.88
CA ALA A 39 -1.34 12.04 -3.54
C ALA A 39 -2.49 12.15 -2.51
N VAL A 40 -2.40 11.43 -1.39
CA VAL A 40 -3.36 11.53 -0.27
C VAL A 40 -3.41 12.96 0.26
N GLN A 41 -2.27 13.58 0.52
CA GLN A 41 -2.21 14.97 0.99
C GLN A 41 -2.92 15.93 0.05
N GLN A 42 -2.67 15.82 -1.25
CA GLN A 42 -3.28 16.68 -2.28
C GLN A 42 -4.78 16.45 -2.39
N GLN A 43 -5.22 15.19 -2.43
CA GLN A 43 -6.63 14.85 -2.60
C GLN A 43 -7.46 15.22 -1.36
N ILE A 44 -6.93 15.02 -0.16
CA ILE A 44 -7.61 15.41 1.08
C ILE A 44 -7.72 16.94 1.16
N LEU A 45 -6.67 17.68 0.80
CA LEU A 45 -6.71 19.14 0.80
C LEU A 45 -7.75 19.66 -0.19
N LEU A 46 -7.84 19.08 -1.39
CA LEU A 46 -8.85 19.40 -2.38
C LEU A 46 -10.26 19.07 -1.89
N ALA A 47 -10.44 17.93 -1.24
CA ALA A 47 -11.72 17.52 -0.67
C ALA A 47 -12.16 18.46 0.45
N ALA A 48 -11.25 18.83 1.35
CA ALA A 48 -11.52 19.81 2.42
C ALA A 48 -11.92 21.18 1.85
N PHE A 49 -11.22 21.65 0.80
CA PHE A 49 -11.59 22.88 0.09
C PHE A 49 -13.01 22.78 -0.49
N LYS A 50 -13.31 21.74 -1.27
CA LYS A 50 -14.64 21.51 -1.85
C LYS A 50 -15.70 21.38 -0.77
N PHE A 51 -15.40 20.70 0.32
CA PHE A 51 -16.33 20.52 1.43
C PHE A 51 -16.70 21.88 2.07
N CYS A 52 -15.71 22.68 2.43
CA CYS A 52 -15.95 24.01 3.05
C CYS A 52 -16.64 24.99 2.09
N THR A 53 -16.30 24.96 0.78
CA THR A 53 -16.76 25.98 -0.17
C THR A 53 -18.02 25.60 -0.96
N GLN A 54 -18.29 24.30 -1.12
CA GLN A 54 -19.40 23.82 -1.95
C GLN A 54 -20.47 23.06 -1.16
N LYS A 55 -20.08 22.34 -0.09
CA LYS A 55 -21.02 21.58 0.74
C LYS A 55 -21.50 22.40 1.94
N CYS A 56 -20.61 23.13 2.58
CA CYS A 56 -20.90 23.94 3.77
C CYS A 56 -20.52 25.42 3.61
N PRO A 57 -20.90 26.11 2.51
CA PRO A 57 -20.48 27.47 2.22
C PRO A 57 -20.97 28.48 3.29
N GLU A 58 -22.19 28.30 3.77
CA GLU A 58 -22.78 29.18 4.78
C GLU A 58 -22.02 29.10 6.11
N ALA A 59 -21.75 27.89 6.60
CA ALA A 59 -20.98 27.69 7.83
C ALA A 59 -19.55 28.27 7.69
N PHE A 60 -18.91 28.06 6.53
CA PHE A 60 -17.59 28.63 6.27
C PHE A 60 -17.61 30.16 6.20
N LEU A 61 -18.63 30.76 5.58
CA LEU A 61 -18.79 32.22 5.49
C LEU A 61 -19.18 32.87 6.82
N ALA A 62 -19.84 32.13 7.72
CA ALA A 62 -20.15 32.59 9.06
C ALA A 62 -18.93 32.77 9.97
N LEU A 63 -17.82 32.12 9.65
CA LEU A 63 -16.56 32.26 10.39
C LEU A 63 -15.93 33.64 10.13
N SER A 64 -15.32 34.23 11.17
CA SER A 64 -14.47 35.41 11.03
C SER A 64 -13.25 35.11 10.14
N LEU A 65 -12.60 36.14 9.60
CA LEU A 65 -11.40 35.99 8.78
C LEU A 65 -10.31 35.20 9.52
N THR A 66 -10.05 35.57 10.78
CA THR A 66 -9.07 34.87 11.61
C THR A 66 -9.44 33.39 11.83
N ALA A 67 -10.72 33.10 12.08
CA ALA A 67 -11.18 31.72 12.25
C ALA A 67 -11.02 30.88 10.97
N ARG A 68 -11.25 31.48 9.79
CA ARG A 68 -10.99 30.80 8.50
C ARG A 68 -9.51 30.53 8.28
N GLN A 69 -8.64 31.48 8.62
CA GLN A 69 -7.19 31.29 8.53
C GLN A 69 -6.72 30.18 9.45
N ASN A 70 -7.14 30.18 10.71
CA ASN A 70 -6.82 29.14 11.67
C ASN A 70 -7.35 27.76 11.22
N LEU A 71 -8.56 27.68 10.68
CA LEU A 71 -9.10 26.44 10.13
C LEU A 71 -8.23 25.90 8.98
N GLN A 72 -7.82 26.77 8.05
CA GLN A 72 -6.96 26.37 6.94
C GLN A 72 -5.58 25.88 7.41
N GLU A 73 -5.02 26.52 8.42
CA GLU A 73 -3.73 26.15 9.01
C GLU A 73 -3.83 24.80 9.74
N ASP A 74 -4.85 24.60 10.56
CA ASP A 74 -5.14 23.34 11.24
C ASP A 74 -5.34 22.19 10.25
N LEU A 75 -6.11 22.42 9.19
CA LEU A 75 -6.32 21.44 8.13
C LEU A 75 -5.00 21.05 7.45
N ARG A 76 -4.19 22.03 7.04
CA ARG A 76 -2.89 21.76 6.41
C ARG A 76 -1.97 20.97 7.34
N HIS A 77 -1.87 21.38 8.61
CA HIS A 77 -1.04 20.71 9.60
C HIS A 77 -1.52 19.28 9.83
N THR A 78 -2.81 19.07 10.04
CA THR A 78 -3.41 17.76 10.27
C THR A 78 -3.21 16.86 9.06
N ILE A 79 -3.50 17.34 7.84
CA ILE A 79 -3.34 16.57 6.59
C ILE A 79 -1.88 16.17 6.40
N LYS A 80 -0.93 17.07 6.64
CA LYS A 80 0.49 16.76 6.54
C LYS A 80 0.89 15.68 7.55
N SER A 81 0.50 15.81 8.80
CA SER A 81 0.79 14.81 9.85
C SER A 81 0.22 13.43 9.51
N LEU A 82 -0.99 13.38 8.94
CA LEU A 82 -1.63 12.14 8.51
C LEU A 82 -0.91 11.50 7.32
N SER A 83 -0.49 12.31 6.35
CA SER A 83 0.31 11.86 5.20
C SER A 83 1.65 11.28 5.64
N ASP A 84 2.37 11.98 6.53
CA ASP A 84 3.66 11.52 7.06
C ASP A 84 3.49 10.20 7.87
N GLN A 85 2.41 10.08 8.65
CA GLN A 85 2.08 8.86 9.39
C GLN A 85 1.77 7.70 8.44
N MET A 86 1.00 7.94 7.38
CA MET A 86 0.69 6.91 6.37
C MET A 86 1.95 6.43 5.67
N GLN A 87 2.82 7.35 5.23
CA GLN A 87 4.09 7.01 4.62
C GLN A 87 4.91 6.11 5.55
N LYS A 88 5.09 6.52 6.81
CA LYS A 88 5.84 5.75 7.80
C LYS A 88 5.26 4.36 8.02
N THR A 89 3.93 4.25 8.14
CA THR A 89 3.25 2.96 8.29
C THR A 89 3.51 2.02 7.11
N LEU A 90 3.54 2.56 5.89
CA LEU A 90 3.86 1.80 4.68
C LEU A 90 5.33 1.38 4.61
N GLU A 91 6.25 2.27 4.97
CA GLU A 91 7.68 1.98 4.99
C GLU A 91 8.04 0.90 6.02
N GLU A 92 7.35 0.90 7.17
CA GLU A 92 7.57 -0.04 8.28
C GLU A 92 6.75 -1.33 8.16
N CYS A 93 5.83 -1.45 7.18
CA CYS A 93 5.02 -2.66 7.05
C CYS A 93 5.88 -3.89 6.75
N ASP A 94 5.41 -5.06 7.19
CA ASP A 94 6.08 -6.32 6.99
C ASP A 94 6.15 -6.74 5.50
N ARG A 95 7.02 -7.69 5.20
CA ARG A 95 7.24 -8.14 3.83
C ARG A 95 6.00 -8.81 3.23
N ASP A 96 5.23 -9.52 4.04
CA ASP A 96 4.00 -10.19 3.58
C ASP A 96 2.96 -9.16 3.13
N SER A 97 2.83 -8.05 3.86
CA SER A 97 1.95 -6.93 3.46
C SER A 97 2.43 -6.23 2.18
N ARG A 98 3.75 -6.18 1.92
CA ARG A 98 4.29 -5.60 0.68
C ARG A 98 4.03 -6.45 -0.55
N THR A 99 4.01 -7.78 -0.40
CA THR A 99 3.79 -8.73 -1.49
C THR A 99 2.32 -9.06 -1.70
N ASN A 100 1.50 -8.98 -0.65
CA ASN A 100 0.06 -9.23 -0.72
C ASN A 100 -0.72 -7.92 -0.88
N GLN A 101 -1.32 -7.73 -2.06
CA GLN A 101 -2.08 -6.53 -2.38
C GLN A 101 -3.31 -6.32 -1.49
N GLU A 102 -4.00 -7.40 -1.09
CA GLU A 102 -5.18 -7.29 -0.23
C GLU A 102 -4.80 -6.74 1.15
N ASN A 103 -3.67 -7.20 1.71
CA ASN A 103 -3.16 -6.70 2.97
C ASN A 103 -2.74 -5.21 2.86
N LEU A 104 -2.10 -4.85 1.76
CA LEU A 104 -1.71 -3.45 1.50
C LEU A 104 -2.95 -2.55 1.36
N ASP A 105 -3.98 -2.99 0.63
CA ASP A 105 -5.23 -2.25 0.45
C ASP A 105 -5.98 -2.09 1.76
N LEU A 106 -6.00 -3.13 2.59
CA LEU A 106 -6.62 -3.09 3.91
C LEU A 106 -5.91 -2.07 4.82
N LEU A 107 -4.58 -2.09 4.85
CA LEU A 107 -3.75 -1.20 5.64
C LEU A 107 -3.93 0.27 5.21
N LEU A 108 -3.90 0.53 3.91
CA LEU A 108 -4.13 1.86 3.33
C LEU A 108 -5.54 2.37 3.61
N SER A 109 -6.56 1.53 3.38
CA SER A 109 -7.96 1.90 3.60
C SER A 109 -8.23 2.19 5.08
N LYS A 110 -7.65 1.42 6.00
CA LYS A 110 -7.75 1.66 7.43
C LYS A 110 -7.12 3.01 7.80
N SER A 111 -5.88 3.26 7.37
CA SER A 111 -5.18 4.52 7.65
C SER A 111 -5.92 5.73 7.05
N LEU A 112 -6.49 5.59 5.84
CA LEU A 112 -7.27 6.64 5.20
C LEU A 112 -8.57 6.93 5.95
N ASN A 113 -9.30 5.90 6.40
CA ASN A 113 -10.52 6.06 7.17
C ASN A 113 -10.26 6.76 8.51
N GLU A 114 -9.23 6.33 9.24
CA GLU A 114 -8.81 7.00 10.48
C GLU A 114 -8.45 8.48 10.24
N SER A 115 -7.83 8.76 9.10
CA SER A 115 -7.51 10.13 8.69
C SER A 115 -8.76 10.95 8.42
N MET A 116 -9.75 10.37 7.72
CA MET A 116 -11.02 11.03 7.45
C MET A 116 -11.82 11.30 8.73
N GLU A 117 -11.84 10.36 9.67
CA GLU A 117 -12.49 10.57 10.97
C GLU A 117 -11.90 11.75 11.74
N ARG A 118 -10.55 11.83 11.82
CA ARG A 118 -9.86 12.96 12.48
C ARG A 118 -10.17 14.29 11.82
N LEU A 119 -10.21 14.35 10.49
CA LEU A 119 -10.52 15.57 9.75
C LEU A 119 -11.99 15.97 9.93
N ASN A 120 -12.93 15.03 9.88
CA ASN A 120 -14.34 15.29 10.15
C ASN A 120 -14.53 15.82 11.57
N GLN A 121 -13.82 15.27 12.55
CA GLN A 121 -13.87 15.76 13.93
C GLN A 121 -13.32 17.18 14.08
N LEU A 122 -12.25 17.53 13.34
CA LEU A 122 -11.74 18.89 13.26
C LEU A 122 -12.79 19.85 12.67
N LEU A 123 -13.47 19.46 11.58
CA LEU A 123 -14.53 20.25 10.96
C LEU A 123 -15.73 20.47 11.91
N VAL A 124 -16.08 19.46 12.71
CA VAL A 124 -17.10 19.58 13.75
C VAL A 124 -16.66 20.56 14.83
N ASN A 125 -15.46 20.42 15.36
CA ASN A 125 -14.91 21.30 16.40
C ASN A 125 -14.84 22.75 15.94
N ARG A 126 -14.69 22.99 14.63
CA ARG A 126 -14.68 24.33 14.02
C ARG A 126 -16.08 24.79 13.53
N GLN A 127 -17.14 24.04 13.89
CA GLN A 127 -18.55 24.36 13.55
C GLN A 127 -18.85 24.45 12.04
N ILE A 128 -18.03 23.80 11.21
CA ILE A 128 -18.30 23.65 9.77
C ILE A 128 -19.29 22.52 9.54
N LEU A 129 -19.12 21.41 10.29
CA LEU A 129 -19.96 20.23 10.20
C LEU A 129 -20.89 20.16 11.42
N ASN A 130 -22.21 20.09 11.20
CA ASN A 130 -23.18 19.87 12.27
C ASN A 130 -23.55 18.38 12.34
N ILE A 131 -23.23 17.71 13.44
CA ILE A 131 -23.64 16.31 13.70
C ILE A 131 -25.08 16.25 14.23
N ALA A 132 -25.98 17.09 13.80
CA ALA A 132 -27.34 17.11 14.37
C ALA A 132 -28.23 15.91 13.94
N THR A 133 -27.82 15.10 12.95
CA THR A 133 -28.59 13.93 12.50
C THR A 133 -27.67 12.76 12.22
N LYS A 134 -27.84 11.66 12.97
CA LYS A 134 -27.10 10.39 12.81
C LYS A 134 -27.29 9.70 11.44
N ASP A 135 -28.22 10.20 10.61
CA ASP A 135 -28.53 9.63 9.32
C ASP A 135 -27.79 10.29 8.13
N ASP A 136 -27.03 11.36 8.35
CA ASP A 136 -26.36 12.11 7.29
C ASP A 136 -24.89 11.68 7.08
N GLN A 137 -24.64 10.40 6.78
CA GLN A 137 -23.33 9.98 6.24
C GLN A 137 -22.97 10.74 4.93
N ALA A 138 -23.96 11.25 4.22
CA ALA A 138 -23.80 12.12 3.05
C ALA A 138 -23.20 13.50 3.38
N SER A 139 -23.23 13.91 4.66
CA SER A 139 -22.70 15.20 5.13
C SER A 139 -21.25 15.14 5.59
N GLN A 140 -20.63 13.97 5.65
CA GLN A 140 -19.23 13.81 6.08
C GLN A 140 -18.28 13.83 4.88
N MET A 141 -17.06 14.31 5.11
CA MET A 141 -15.99 14.22 4.13
C MET A 141 -15.48 12.77 4.07
N SER A 142 -15.51 12.18 2.89
CA SER A 142 -14.98 10.82 2.63
C SER A 142 -14.20 10.80 1.33
N ILE A 143 -13.13 10.02 1.28
CA ILE A 143 -12.32 9.76 0.09
C ILE A 143 -12.03 8.27 0.07
N ARG A 144 -12.12 7.64 -1.09
CA ARG A 144 -11.78 6.24 -1.28
C ARG A 144 -10.36 6.10 -1.83
N LEU A 145 -9.66 5.05 -1.41
CA LEU A 145 -8.33 4.74 -1.92
C LEU A 145 -8.32 4.67 -3.45
N SER A 146 -9.32 4.04 -4.04
CA SER A 146 -9.46 3.92 -5.49
C SER A 146 -9.54 5.29 -6.19
N GLU A 147 -10.18 6.28 -5.59
CA GLU A 147 -10.28 7.64 -6.16
C GLU A 147 -8.90 8.31 -6.21
N ILE A 148 -8.07 8.09 -5.18
CA ILE A 148 -6.71 8.62 -5.11
C ILE A 148 -5.83 7.93 -6.16
N GLU A 149 -5.86 6.61 -6.23
CA GLU A 149 -5.05 5.84 -7.16
C GLU A 149 -5.41 6.11 -8.63
N PHE A 150 -6.70 6.24 -8.96
CA PHE A 150 -7.15 6.54 -10.33
C PHE A 150 -6.81 7.95 -10.79
N THR A 151 -6.61 8.88 -9.89
CA THR A 151 -6.24 10.27 -10.26
C THR A 151 -4.75 10.42 -10.52
N ASP A 152 -3.92 9.48 -10.06
CA ASP A 152 -2.46 9.53 -10.21
C ASP A 152 -1.94 8.37 -11.06
N ARG A 153 -1.47 8.70 -12.27
CA ARG A 153 -0.92 7.73 -13.23
C ARG A 153 0.32 7.00 -12.68
N GLN A 154 1.12 7.67 -11.86
CA GLN A 154 2.33 7.10 -11.29
C GLN A 154 1.98 6.04 -10.24
N LEU A 155 0.98 6.32 -9.38
CA LEU A 155 0.48 5.33 -8.43
C LEU A 155 -0.05 4.08 -9.11
N MET A 156 -0.82 4.24 -10.20
CA MET A 156 -1.30 3.10 -10.97
C MET A 156 -0.15 2.27 -11.56
N ALA A 157 0.92 2.94 -12.01
CA ALA A 157 2.11 2.25 -12.54
C ALA A 157 2.81 1.43 -11.45
N TYR A 158 3.06 2.01 -10.27
CA TYR A 158 3.67 1.29 -9.13
C TYR A 158 2.82 0.10 -8.69
N ARG A 159 1.51 0.28 -8.59
CA ARG A 159 0.59 -0.82 -8.24
C ARG A 159 0.61 -1.94 -9.27
N GLY A 160 0.64 -1.59 -10.54
CA GLY A 160 0.76 -2.57 -11.63
C GLY A 160 2.08 -3.35 -11.55
N GLU A 161 3.20 -2.65 -11.32
CA GLU A 161 4.51 -3.30 -11.18
C GLU A 161 4.58 -4.21 -9.95
N LEU A 162 4.10 -3.76 -8.79
CA LEU A 162 4.03 -4.59 -7.58
C LEU A 162 3.23 -5.87 -7.82
N ARG A 163 2.09 -5.80 -8.53
CA ARG A 163 1.27 -6.95 -8.89
C ARG A 163 2.03 -7.96 -9.74
N VAL A 164 2.73 -7.48 -10.75
CA VAL A 164 3.52 -8.34 -11.66
C VAL A 164 4.67 -9.01 -10.90
N LEU A 165 5.38 -8.25 -10.07
CA LEU A 165 6.50 -8.77 -9.29
C LEU A 165 6.05 -9.79 -8.23
N SER A 166 4.91 -9.56 -7.57
CA SER A 166 4.34 -10.53 -6.61
C SER A 166 3.95 -11.84 -7.29
N ALA A 167 3.29 -11.78 -8.45
CA ALA A 167 2.95 -12.96 -9.23
C ALA A 167 4.23 -13.73 -9.69
N ARG A 168 5.28 -13.00 -10.10
CA ARG A 168 6.56 -13.59 -10.47
C ARG A 168 7.26 -14.26 -9.29
N THR A 169 7.20 -13.68 -8.10
CA THR A 169 7.76 -14.29 -6.87
C THR A 169 7.08 -15.62 -6.58
N LEU A 170 5.75 -15.66 -6.61
CA LEU A 170 4.99 -16.89 -6.38
C LEU A 170 5.35 -17.99 -7.41
N HIS A 171 5.46 -17.61 -8.69
CA HIS A 171 5.87 -18.55 -9.74
C HIS A 171 7.27 -19.10 -9.50
N LEU A 172 8.26 -18.26 -9.20
CA LEU A 172 9.63 -18.70 -8.91
C LEU A 172 9.71 -19.60 -7.65
N GLN A 173 8.91 -19.31 -6.62
CA GLN A 173 8.82 -20.17 -5.43
C GLN A 173 8.29 -21.56 -5.79
N THR A 174 7.24 -21.63 -6.60
CA THR A 174 6.70 -22.92 -7.09
C THR A 174 7.71 -23.69 -7.94
N GLU A 175 8.48 -23.00 -8.79
CA GLU A 175 9.55 -23.62 -9.56
C GLU A 175 10.68 -24.14 -8.66
N LEU A 176 11.06 -23.39 -7.64
CA LEU A 176 12.07 -23.78 -6.67
C LEU A 176 11.66 -25.05 -5.92
N GLU A 177 10.42 -25.14 -5.47
CA GLU A 177 9.89 -26.35 -4.82
C GLU A 177 9.96 -27.57 -5.74
N LYS A 178 9.56 -27.42 -7.01
CA LYS A 178 9.67 -28.50 -8.01
C LYS A 178 11.12 -28.97 -8.20
N LYS A 179 12.09 -28.01 -8.21
CA LYS A 179 13.51 -28.35 -8.33
C LYS A 179 14.03 -29.08 -7.11
N TYR A 180 13.61 -28.72 -5.91
CA TYR A 180 13.95 -29.50 -4.70
C TYR A 180 13.39 -30.91 -4.73
N GLN A 181 12.15 -31.09 -5.18
CA GLN A 181 11.58 -32.43 -5.36
C GLN A 181 12.37 -33.26 -6.39
N GLN A 182 12.74 -32.67 -7.53
CA GLN A 182 13.57 -33.32 -8.54
C GLN A 182 14.93 -33.72 -7.98
N LYS A 183 15.55 -32.86 -7.15
CA LYS A 183 16.81 -33.18 -6.47
C LYS A 183 16.66 -34.38 -5.54
N THR A 184 15.65 -34.41 -4.69
CA THR A 184 15.37 -35.51 -3.77
C THR A 184 15.15 -36.82 -4.51
N ILE A 185 14.41 -36.82 -5.62
CA ILE A 185 14.21 -38.03 -6.45
C ILE A 185 15.54 -38.49 -7.04
N ALA A 186 16.34 -37.61 -7.61
CA ALA A 186 17.63 -37.95 -8.20
C ALA A 186 18.62 -38.50 -7.15
N GLU A 187 18.63 -37.94 -5.94
CA GLU A 187 19.41 -38.42 -4.81
C GLU A 187 18.97 -39.85 -4.37
N ALA A 188 17.66 -40.07 -4.28
CA ALA A 188 17.09 -41.37 -3.95
C ALA A 188 17.43 -42.43 -5.01
N GLU A 189 17.35 -42.07 -6.30
CA GLU A 189 17.75 -43.00 -7.40
C GLU A 189 19.24 -43.36 -7.34
N LEU A 190 20.10 -42.38 -7.02
CA LEU A 190 21.53 -42.66 -6.85
C LEU A 190 21.80 -43.55 -5.65
N ALA A 191 21.17 -43.30 -4.53
CA ALA A 191 21.28 -44.11 -3.33
C ALA A 191 20.81 -45.57 -3.60
N TRP A 192 19.70 -45.73 -4.32
CA TRP A 192 19.22 -47.06 -4.73
C TRP A 192 20.24 -47.81 -5.57
N ARG A 193 20.79 -47.13 -6.61
CA ARG A 193 21.79 -47.76 -7.48
C ARG A 193 23.06 -48.15 -6.72
N ALA A 194 23.51 -47.28 -5.78
CA ALA A 194 24.68 -47.56 -4.97
C ALA A 194 24.50 -48.77 -4.03
N ALA A 195 23.27 -49.01 -3.56
CA ALA A 195 22.95 -50.15 -2.71
C ALA A 195 22.86 -51.50 -3.48
N TRP A 196 22.80 -51.49 -4.81
CA TRP A 196 22.68 -52.66 -5.67
C TRP A 196 23.99 -53.06 -6.37
N VAL A 197 25.10 -52.41 -6.04
CA VAL A 197 26.44 -52.82 -6.55
C VAL A 197 26.93 -53.95 -5.65
N GLU A 198 26.73 -55.18 -6.11
CA GLU A 198 27.45 -56.37 -5.62
C GLU A 198 28.90 -56.36 -6.14
#